data_bf030ecdad8c4d75f46d41da2b1a66a0
#
_entry.id   bf030ecdad8c4d75f46d41da2b1a66a0
#
_cell.length_a   1.000
_cell.length_b   1.000
_cell.length_c   1.000
_cell.angle_alpha   90.00
_cell.angle_beta   90.00
_cell.angle_gamma   90.00
#
_symmetry.space_group_name_H-M   'P 1'
#
loop_
_entity.id
_entity.type
_entity.pdbx_description
1 polymer ?
#
loop_
_entity_poly.entity_id
_entity_poly.type
_entity_poly.pdbx_seq_one_letter_code
_entity_poly.pdbx_strand_id
1 'polypeptide(L)'
;MTFIGMLRPILYYTLTSPPSRSTLLSAAAIGLKLDIKDVNLAKREHLTPEFLKINPQHTLPTLNDNGFILWDSHSINTYLVRKYAKNDNLYPKDPAMRAKVDQCMYFDCGSLFYAMSVIFIRPILYKGKKGIEESEMYLIKDAYRVLEKMLDGKEWLVGDSYTLADISNVCSISTLELLKPFDTYPNIKEWVKRCEKNIPGYVEWNLPGVEKFRQIMKLPSSNL
;
A
#
# COMPACT_ATOMS: atom_id res chain seq x y z
N MET A 1 35.98 6.17 12.75
CA MET A 1 35.05 5.04 12.87
C MET A 1 34.65 4.64 11.47
N THR A 2 35.16 3.54 10.99
CA THR A 2 34.90 2.99 9.64
C THR A 2 33.44 2.57 9.59
N PHE A 3 32.65 3.16 8.70
CA PHE A 3 31.31 2.69 8.38
C PHE A 3 31.45 1.27 7.78
N ILE A 4 31.33 0.26 8.61
CA ILE A 4 31.01 -1.09 8.14
C ILE A 4 29.66 -0.94 7.46
N GLY A 5 29.63 -1.14 6.12
CA GLY A 5 28.45 -0.89 5.33
C GLY A 5 27.29 -1.67 5.91
N MET A 6 26.28 -0.95 6.45
CA MET A 6 25.05 -1.60 6.87
C MET A 6 24.44 -2.29 5.64
N LEU A 7 24.26 -3.59 5.74
CA LEU A 7 23.56 -4.35 4.70
C LEU A 7 22.17 -3.75 4.53
N ARG A 8 21.77 -3.58 3.27
CA ARG A 8 20.45 -3.04 2.98
C ARG A 8 19.38 -4.02 3.44
N PRO A 9 18.28 -3.53 4.02
CA PRO A 9 17.15 -4.39 4.32
C PRO A 9 16.61 -5.04 3.03
N ILE A 10 16.24 -6.32 3.13
CA ILE A 10 15.67 -7.09 2.02
C ILE A 10 14.16 -7.01 2.12
N LEU A 11 13.49 -6.61 1.03
CA LEU A 11 12.04 -6.61 0.91
C LEU A 11 11.60 -7.70 -0.06
N TYR A 12 10.90 -8.70 0.44
CA TYR A 12 10.14 -9.64 -0.37
C TYR A 12 8.81 -9.00 -0.73
N TYR A 13 8.54 -8.87 -2.02
CA TYR A 13 7.41 -8.09 -2.51
C TYR A 13 6.78 -8.68 -3.78
N THR A 14 5.65 -8.15 -4.18
CA THR A 14 5.15 -8.24 -5.55
C THR A 14 4.54 -6.90 -5.94
N LEU A 15 4.86 -6.43 -7.13
CA LEU A 15 4.50 -5.08 -7.58
C LEU A 15 2.98 -4.87 -7.69
N THR A 16 2.21 -5.93 -7.95
CA THR A 16 0.75 -5.87 -8.03
C THR A 16 0.07 -5.66 -6.68
N SER A 17 0.78 -5.87 -5.57
CA SER A 17 0.25 -5.73 -4.21
C SER A 17 0.29 -4.28 -3.73
N PRO A 18 -0.86 -3.62 -3.43
CA PRO A 18 -0.87 -2.29 -2.81
C PRO A 18 -0.05 -2.21 -1.52
N PRO A 19 -0.15 -3.16 -0.57
CA PRO A 19 0.72 -3.21 0.60
C PRO A 19 2.22 -3.20 0.27
N SER A 20 2.65 -3.95 -0.75
CA SER A 20 4.06 -3.96 -1.17
C SER A 20 4.48 -2.60 -1.74
N ARG A 21 3.63 -1.98 -2.55
CA ARG A 21 3.90 -0.65 -3.10
C ARG A 21 3.99 0.42 -2.01
N SER A 22 3.10 0.38 -1.01
CA SER A 22 3.15 1.34 0.10
C SER A 22 4.49 1.26 0.86
N THR A 23 5.07 0.07 0.99
CA THR A 23 6.40 -0.09 1.60
C THR A 23 7.50 0.47 0.71
N LEU A 24 7.43 0.26 -0.61
CA LEU A 24 8.40 0.86 -1.55
C LEU A 24 8.32 2.39 -1.54
N LEU A 25 7.10 2.98 -1.53
CA LEU A 25 6.91 4.43 -1.43
C LEU A 25 7.41 4.98 -0.09
N SER A 26 7.14 4.28 1.01
CA SER A 26 7.64 4.68 2.34
C SER A 26 9.15 4.70 2.40
N ALA A 27 9.82 3.69 1.82
CA ALA A 27 11.27 3.64 1.72
C ALA A 27 11.82 4.77 0.83
N ALA A 28 11.19 5.02 -0.33
CA ALA A 28 11.56 6.11 -1.23
C ALA A 28 11.42 7.48 -0.55
N ALA A 29 10.33 7.71 0.20
CA ALA A 29 10.06 8.96 0.90
C ALA A 29 11.10 9.31 1.99
N ILE A 30 11.77 8.31 2.57
CA ILE A 30 12.87 8.52 3.53
C ILE A 30 14.27 8.36 2.89
N GLY A 31 14.34 8.14 1.58
CA GLY A 31 15.61 7.93 0.86
C GLY A 31 16.31 6.61 1.20
N LEU A 32 15.58 5.62 1.73
CA LEU A 32 16.13 4.31 2.06
C LEU A 32 16.18 3.40 0.83
N LYS A 33 17.35 2.87 0.52
CA LYS A 33 17.52 1.85 -0.51
C LYS A 33 17.28 0.46 0.09
N LEU A 34 16.39 -0.30 -0.52
CA LEU A 34 16.10 -1.69 -0.18
C LEU A 34 16.69 -2.62 -1.24
N ASP A 35 17.11 -3.81 -0.82
CA ASP A 35 17.34 -4.92 -1.72
C ASP A 35 16.02 -5.65 -1.92
N ILE A 36 15.45 -5.58 -3.13
CA ILE A 36 14.11 -6.08 -3.43
C ILE A 36 14.15 -7.48 -4.04
N LYS A 37 13.25 -8.35 -3.58
CA LYS A 37 13.05 -9.71 -4.09
C LYS A 37 11.61 -9.89 -4.52
N ASP A 38 11.38 -9.97 -5.84
CA ASP A 38 10.04 -10.26 -6.38
C ASP A 38 9.66 -11.71 -6.07
N VAL A 39 8.46 -11.90 -5.51
CA VAL A 39 7.89 -13.20 -5.15
C VAL A 39 6.69 -13.46 -6.04
N ASN A 40 6.79 -14.46 -6.89
CA ASN A 40 5.77 -14.78 -7.87
C ASN A 40 4.59 -15.52 -7.23
N LEU A 41 3.48 -14.80 -6.99
CA LEU A 41 2.27 -15.37 -6.39
C LEU A 41 1.60 -16.41 -7.30
N ALA A 42 1.67 -16.24 -8.63
CA ALA A 42 1.08 -17.20 -9.56
C ALA A 42 1.82 -18.55 -9.54
N LYS A 43 3.14 -18.50 -9.32
CA LYS A 43 3.97 -19.73 -9.10
C LYS A 43 3.90 -20.23 -7.67
N ARG A 44 3.13 -19.58 -6.80
CA ARG A 44 2.98 -19.93 -5.38
C ARG A 44 4.29 -19.92 -4.59
N GLU A 45 5.27 -19.09 -4.98
CA GLU A 45 6.58 -19.00 -4.32
C GLU A 45 6.48 -18.60 -2.85
N HIS A 46 5.44 -17.83 -2.47
CA HIS A 46 5.13 -17.47 -1.08
C HIS A 46 4.69 -18.66 -0.21
N LEU A 47 4.43 -19.84 -0.81
CA LEU A 47 4.01 -21.07 -0.11
C LEU A 47 5.11 -22.13 -0.08
N THR A 48 6.32 -21.81 -0.56
CA THR A 48 7.44 -22.74 -0.47
C THR A 48 7.91 -22.91 0.98
N PRO A 49 8.44 -24.07 1.36
CA PRO A 49 8.96 -24.30 2.71
C PRO A 49 10.01 -23.24 3.14
N GLU A 50 10.80 -22.76 2.19
CA GLU A 50 11.83 -21.74 2.41
C GLU A 50 11.19 -20.40 2.79
N PHE A 51 10.14 -19.97 2.07
CA PHE A 51 9.44 -18.73 2.38
C PHE A 51 8.62 -18.81 3.67
N LEU A 52 7.98 -19.95 3.91
CA LEU A 52 7.21 -20.19 5.15
C LEU A 52 8.07 -20.14 6.42
N LYS A 53 9.37 -20.47 6.34
CA LYS A 53 10.32 -20.28 7.44
C LYS A 53 10.59 -18.80 7.72
N ILE A 54 10.49 -17.92 6.71
CA ILE A 54 10.67 -16.48 6.84
C ILE A 54 9.37 -15.83 7.36
N ASN A 55 8.25 -16.13 6.70
CA ASN A 55 6.94 -15.58 7.07
C ASN A 55 5.88 -16.72 7.07
N PRO A 56 5.50 -17.22 8.25
CA PRO A 56 4.49 -18.28 8.35
C PRO A 56 3.10 -17.84 7.90
N GLN A 57 2.82 -16.52 7.86
CA GLN A 57 1.58 -15.96 7.30
C GLN A 57 1.60 -15.90 5.77
N HIS A 58 2.75 -16.17 5.13
CA HIS A 58 2.96 -16.19 3.68
C HIS A 58 2.40 -14.99 2.92
N THR A 59 2.46 -13.81 3.51
CA THR A 59 1.97 -12.55 2.95
C THR A 59 3.11 -11.68 2.42
N LEU A 60 2.76 -10.76 1.53
CA LEU A 60 3.68 -9.74 1.01
C LEU A 60 3.11 -8.34 1.27
N PRO A 61 3.95 -7.39 1.66
CA PRO A 61 5.41 -7.47 1.79
C PRO A 61 5.87 -8.21 3.05
N THR A 62 7.12 -8.72 2.98
CA THR A 62 7.86 -9.22 4.13
C THR A 62 9.25 -8.59 4.12
N LEU A 63 9.65 -8.00 5.23
CA LEU A 63 10.95 -7.37 5.42
C LEU A 63 11.90 -8.31 6.18
N ASN A 64 13.16 -8.35 5.74
CA ASN A 64 14.27 -8.90 6.50
C ASN A 64 15.32 -7.79 6.67
N ASP A 65 15.36 -7.20 7.84
CA ASP A 65 16.34 -6.20 8.19
C ASP A 65 17.45 -6.81 9.03
N ASN A 66 18.44 -7.39 8.33
CA ASN A 66 19.62 -8.01 8.96
C ASN A 66 19.26 -9.08 10.02
N GLY A 67 18.30 -9.95 9.68
CA GLY A 67 17.82 -11.03 10.55
C GLY A 67 16.57 -10.66 11.37
N PHE A 68 16.20 -9.39 11.46
CA PHE A 68 14.91 -8.97 12.01
C PHE A 68 13.84 -9.12 10.94
N ILE A 69 12.96 -10.09 11.11
CA ILE A 69 11.87 -10.37 10.17
C ILE A 69 10.60 -9.64 10.64
N LEU A 70 9.96 -8.94 9.69
CA LEU A 70 8.69 -8.25 9.92
C LEU A 70 7.79 -8.39 8.70
N TRP A 71 6.51 -8.61 8.91
CA TRP A 71 5.47 -8.56 7.89
C TRP A 71 4.31 -7.68 8.35
N ASP A 72 3.31 -7.47 7.49
CA ASP A 72 2.33 -6.41 7.49
C ASP A 72 2.94 -5.05 7.08
N SER A 73 2.40 -4.49 6.00
CA SER A 73 2.96 -3.25 5.40
C SER A 73 2.92 -2.05 6.34
N HIS A 74 1.88 -1.91 7.17
CA HIS A 74 1.76 -0.79 8.10
C HIS A 74 2.82 -0.89 9.21
N SER A 75 3.03 -2.11 9.71
CA SER A 75 4.09 -2.39 10.67
C SER A 75 5.48 -2.16 10.08
N ILE A 76 5.72 -2.61 8.84
CA ILE A 76 6.98 -2.38 8.13
C ILE A 76 7.20 -0.89 7.90
N ASN A 77 6.21 -0.17 7.39
CA ASN A 77 6.31 1.25 7.08
C ASN A 77 6.65 2.08 8.32
N THR A 78 5.94 1.86 9.44
CA THR A 78 6.22 2.53 10.71
C THR A 78 7.60 2.18 11.26
N TYR A 79 8.03 0.92 11.15
CA TYR A 79 9.36 0.48 11.55
C TYR A 79 10.45 1.18 10.72
N LEU A 80 10.34 1.18 9.39
CA LEU A 80 11.32 1.79 8.50
C LEU A 80 11.46 3.29 8.78
N VAL A 81 10.35 4.01 8.90
CA VAL A 81 10.36 5.44 9.20
C VAL A 81 10.98 5.70 10.57
N ARG A 82 10.58 4.98 11.60
CA ARG A 82 11.13 5.15 12.96
C ARG A 82 12.62 4.85 13.06
N LYS A 83 13.12 3.91 12.28
CA LYS A 83 14.52 3.47 12.32
C LYS A 83 15.44 4.29 11.42
N TYR A 84 14.97 4.66 10.22
CA TYR A 84 15.82 5.17 9.14
C TYR A 84 15.52 6.61 8.72
N ALA A 85 14.34 7.16 9.03
CA ALA A 85 14.03 8.54 8.66
C ALA A 85 14.86 9.55 9.45
N LYS A 86 15.21 10.66 8.81
CA LYS A 86 15.95 11.77 9.42
C LYS A 86 15.07 12.65 10.32
N ASN A 87 13.78 12.63 10.12
CA ASN A 87 12.75 13.37 10.86
C ASN A 87 11.51 12.52 11.05
N ASP A 88 10.50 13.03 11.72
CA ASP A 88 9.26 12.35 12.03
C ASP A 88 8.03 12.83 11.21
N ASN A 89 8.27 13.55 10.10
CA ASN A 89 7.19 14.11 9.28
C ASN A 89 6.21 13.05 8.78
N LEU A 90 6.71 11.86 8.37
CA LEU A 90 5.85 10.78 7.86
C LEU A 90 5.12 10.03 8.97
N TYR A 91 5.65 10.04 10.20
CA TYR A 91 5.06 9.34 11.34
C TYR A 91 5.39 10.11 12.63
N PRO A 92 4.62 11.15 12.96
CA PRO A 92 4.91 12.10 14.03
C PRO A 92 5.12 11.45 15.39
N LYS A 93 6.01 12.07 16.22
CA LYS A 93 6.21 11.67 17.62
C LYS A 93 5.08 12.17 18.52
N ASP A 94 4.40 13.25 18.13
CA ASP A 94 3.23 13.74 18.86
C ASP A 94 2.16 12.65 18.95
N PRO A 95 1.68 12.29 20.14
CA PRO A 95 0.77 11.16 20.32
C PRO A 95 -0.57 11.35 19.59
N ALA A 96 -1.11 12.57 19.53
CA ALA A 96 -2.41 12.83 18.91
C ALA A 96 -2.32 12.74 17.38
N MET A 97 -1.27 13.34 16.80
CA MET A 97 -1.02 13.25 15.36
C MET A 97 -0.71 11.82 14.94
N ARG A 98 0.11 11.10 15.72
CA ARG A 98 0.41 9.69 15.48
C ARG A 98 -0.85 8.82 15.49
N ALA A 99 -1.70 8.99 16.50
CA ALA A 99 -2.95 8.25 16.59
C ALA A 99 -3.86 8.48 15.37
N LYS A 100 -3.83 9.70 14.79
CA LYS A 100 -4.54 9.98 13.55
C LYS A 100 -3.94 9.30 12.33
N VAL A 101 -2.61 9.25 12.23
CA VAL A 101 -1.93 8.47 11.18
C VAL A 101 -2.26 6.99 11.30
N ASP A 102 -2.19 6.43 12.52
CA ASP A 102 -2.56 5.05 12.79
C ASP A 102 -4.03 4.76 12.44
N GLN A 103 -4.94 5.65 12.81
CA GLN A 103 -6.37 5.55 12.46
C GLN A 103 -6.56 5.43 10.94
N CYS A 104 -5.87 6.26 10.15
CA CYS A 104 -5.96 6.20 8.69
C CYS A 104 -5.31 4.93 8.11
N MET A 105 -4.22 4.44 8.70
CA MET A 105 -3.62 3.17 8.30
C MET A 105 -4.54 1.97 8.64
N TYR A 106 -5.21 1.99 9.79
CA TYR A 106 -6.23 0.99 10.13
C TYR A 106 -7.46 1.08 9.24
N PHE A 107 -7.83 2.28 8.79
CA PHE A 107 -8.87 2.43 7.78
C PHE A 107 -8.48 1.79 6.45
N ASP A 108 -7.22 1.95 6.02
CA ASP A 108 -6.73 1.26 4.82
C ASP A 108 -6.89 -0.25 4.96
N CYS A 109 -6.33 -0.88 6.00
CA CYS A 109 -6.40 -2.33 6.14
C CYS A 109 -7.80 -2.86 6.44
N GLY A 110 -8.60 -2.13 7.21
CA GLY A 110 -9.94 -2.55 7.65
C GLY A 110 -11.09 -2.20 6.70
N SER A 111 -10.86 -1.32 5.73
CA SER A 111 -11.89 -0.85 4.80
C SER A 111 -11.44 -0.94 3.34
N LEU A 112 -10.45 -0.18 2.90
CA LEU A 112 -10.04 -0.14 1.49
C LEU A 112 -9.44 -1.48 1.03
N PHE A 113 -8.38 -1.92 1.68
CA PHE A 113 -7.73 -3.19 1.33
C PHE A 113 -8.62 -4.39 1.66
N TYR A 114 -9.41 -4.31 2.75
CA TYR A 114 -10.38 -5.34 3.10
C TYR A 114 -11.42 -5.51 1.99
N ALA A 115 -12.03 -4.42 1.51
CA ALA A 115 -13.00 -4.47 0.40
C ALA A 115 -12.38 -5.14 -0.83
N MET A 116 -11.18 -4.71 -1.24
CA MET A 116 -10.46 -5.33 -2.35
C MET A 116 -10.18 -6.82 -2.11
N SER A 117 -9.76 -7.20 -0.92
CA SER A 117 -9.44 -8.59 -0.57
C SER A 117 -10.65 -9.49 -0.61
N VAL A 118 -11.80 -9.05 -0.07
CA VAL A 118 -13.03 -9.85 0.05
C VAL A 118 -13.79 -9.92 -1.26
N ILE A 119 -13.89 -8.81 -1.98
CA ILE A 119 -14.66 -8.74 -3.22
C ILE A 119 -13.86 -9.33 -4.40
N PHE A 120 -12.57 -9.12 -4.41
CA PHE A 120 -11.75 -9.33 -5.58
C PHE A 120 -10.66 -10.39 -5.38
N ILE A 121 -9.68 -10.15 -4.51
CA ILE A 121 -8.49 -11.01 -4.41
C ILE A 121 -8.89 -12.45 -4.08
N ARG A 122 -9.63 -12.65 -2.99
CA ARG A 122 -10.00 -13.99 -2.52
C ARG A 122 -10.97 -14.70 -3.49
N PRO A 123 -12.09 -14.09 -3.92
CA PRO A 123 -13.04 -14.78 -4.79
C PRO A 123 -12.48 -15.04 -6.20
N ILE A 124 -11.85 -14.06 -6.81
CA ILE A 124 -11.44 -14.15 -8.21
C ILE A 124 -10.10 -14.87 -8.36
N LEU A 125 -9.06 -14.42 -7.65
CA LEU A 125 -7.72 -15.00 -7.82
C LEU A 125 -7.57 -16.39 -7.20
N TYR A 126 -8.23 -16.65 -6.07
CA TYR A 126 -8.06 -17.93 -5.36
C TYR A 126 -9.21 -18.91 -5.53
N LYS A 127 -10.44 -18.42 -5.81
CA LYS A 127 -11.63 -19.28 -5.95
C LYS A 127 -12.19 -19.34 -7.36
N GLY A 128 -11.60 -18.62 -8.33
CA GLY A 128 -12.00 -18.65 -9.74
C GLY A 128 -13.38 -18.05 -10.04
N LYS A 129 -13.90 -17.19 -9.15
CA LYS A 129 -15.15 -16.46 -9.39
C LYS A 129 -15.02 -15.61 -10.64
N LYS A 130 -16.06 -15.61 -11.50
CA LYS A 130 -16.10 -14.80 -12.71
C LYS A 130 -16.81 -13.47 -12.41
N GLY A 131 -16.03 -12.40 -12.38
CA GLY A 131 -16.55 -11.02 -12.21
C GLY A 131 -16.95 -10.66 -10.77
N ILE A 132 -17.39 -9.42 -10.62
CA ILE A 132 -17.84 -8.82 -9.35
C ILE A 132 -19.29 -8.39 -9.56
N GLU A 133 -20.15 -8.74 -8.62
CA GLU A 133 -21.55 -8.34 -8.65
C GLU A 133 -21.74 -6.92 -8.11
N GLU A 134 -22.70 -6.17 -8.66
CA GLU A 134 -22.99 -4.81 -8.19
C GLU A 134 -23.35 -4.77 -6.69
N SER A 135 -24.02 -5.82 -6.22
CA SER A 135 -24.34 -5.99 -4.78
C SER A 135 -23.13 -6.05 -3.88
N GLU A 136 -21.95 -6.48 -4.40
CA GLU A 136 -20.71 -6.56 -3.65
C GLU A 136 -19.96 -5.23 -3.61
N MET A 137 -20.25 -4.32 -4.56
CA MET A 137 -19.60 -3.01 -4.68
C MET A 137 -19.92 -2.08 -3.52
N TYR A 138 -20.88 -2.41 -2.65
CA TYR A 138 -21.26 -1.55 -1.54
C TYR A 138 -20.09 -1.29 -0.58
N LEU A 139 -19.21 -2.28 -0.37
CA LEU A 139 -18.02 -2.12 0.50
C LEU A 139 -17.04 -1.07 -0.05
N ILE A 140 -16.84 -1.07 -1.37
CA ILE A 140 -15.97 -0.07 -2.02
C ILE A 140 -16.61 1.31 -1.96
N LYS A 141 -17.91 1.40 -2.28
CA LYS A 141 -18.66 2.66 -2.22
C LYS A 141 -18.68 3.25 -0.81
N ASP A 142 -18.84 2.39 0.21
CA ASP A 142 -18.82 2.82 1.61
C ASP A 142 -17.43 3.33 2.03
N ALA A 143 -16.37 2.60 1.68
CA ALA A 143 -15.00 3.03 1.93
C ALA A 143 -14.68 4.36 1.22
N TYR A 144 -15.12 4.55 -0.04
CA TYR A 144 -14.95 5.81 -0.76
C TYR A 144 -15.68 6.96 -0.07
N ARG A 145 -16.94 6.76 0.35
CA ARG A 145 -17.71 7.78 1.05
C ARG A 145 -17.03 8.23 2.34
N VAL A 146 -16.46 7.29 3.09
CA VAL A 146 -15.71 7.60 4.31
C VAL A 146 -14.43 8.37 3.98
N LEU A 147 -13.65 7.91 3.00
CA LEU A 147 -12.41 8.57 2.58
C LEU A 147 -12.66 9.99 2.07
N GLU A 148 -13.70 10.17 1.25
CA GLU A 148 -14.14 11.47 0.75
C GLU A 148 -14.42 12.44 1.91
N LYS A 149 -15.10 11.96 2.96
CA LYS A 149 -15.39 12.76 4.15
C LYS A 149 -14.14 13.02 5.00
N MET A 150 -13.22 12.08 5.08
CA MET A 150 -11.94 12.28 5.79
C MET A 150 -11.08 13.36 5.14
N LEU A 151 -11.23 13.57 3.83
CA LEU A 151 -10.52 14.58 3.03
C LEU A 151 -11.26 15.91 2.95
N ASP A 152 -12.47 16.02 3.47
CA ASP A 152 -13.29 17.23 3.39
C ASP A 152 -12.58 18.41 4.07
N GLY A 153 -12.29 19.48 3.28
CA GLY A 153 -11.55 20.66 3.72
C GLY A 153 -10.06 20.43 4.02
N LYS A 154 -9.47 19.33 3.51
CA LYS A 154 -8.06 18.98 3.76
C LYS A 154 -7.31 18.67 2.47
N GLU A 155 -6.02 18.97 2.48
CA GLU A 155 -5.11 18.54 1.41
C GLU A 155 -4.57 17.11 1.63
N TRP A 156 -4.34 16.73 2.89
CA TRP A 156 -3.78 15.46 3.31
C TRP A 156 -4.64 14.81 4.39
N LEU A 157 -4.55 13.50 4.53
CA LEU A 157 -5.33 12.77 5.53
C LEU A 157 -5.01 13.25 6.96
N VAL A 158 -3.75 13.57 7.24
CA VAL A 158 -3.30 14.04 8.55
C VAL A 158 -2.26 15.14 8.39
N GLY A 159 -2.51 16.31 9.01
CA GLY A 159 -1.57 17.44 8.99
C GLY A 159 -1.49 18.17 7.65
N ASP A 160 -0.38 18.87 7.44
CA ASP A 160 -0.19 19.82 6.31
C ASP A 160 0.73 19.23 5.21
N SER A 161 1.15 17.99 5.34
CA SER A 161 1.94 17.25 4.35
C SER A 161 1.57 15.77 4.35
N TYR A 162 1.95 15.05 3.27
CA TYR A 162 1.70 13.61 3.24
C TYR A 162 2.43 12.88 4.38
N THR A 163 1.79 11.83 4.87
CA THR A 163 2.27 10.94 5.93
C THR A 163 2.16 9.48 5.49
N LEU A 164 2.49 8.54 6.37
CA LEU A 164 2.23 7.12 6.13
C LEU A 164 0.75 6.82 5.91
N ALA A 165 -0.15 7.66 6.43
CA ALA A 165 -1.58 7.58 6.15
C ALA A 165 -1.87 7.71 4.65
N ASP A 166 -1.31 8.76 4.01
CA ASP A 166 -1.52 9.02 2.59
C ASP A 166 -0.86 7.94 1.72
N ILE A 167 0.39 7.56 2.05
CA ILE A 167 1.15 6.53 1.32
C ILE A 167 0.41 5.19 1.30
N SER A 168 -0.14 4.76 2.45
CA SER A 168 -0.84 3.48 2.53
C SER A 168 -2.16 3.51 1.77
N ASN A 169 -2.99 4.52 2.04
CA ASN A 169 -4.32 4.63 1.46
C ASN A 169 -4.28 4.84 -0.07
N VAL A 170 -3.32 5.64 -0.58
CA VAL A 170 -3.25 5.90 -2.03
C VAL A 170 -2.88 4.66 -2.84
N CYS A 171 -2.09 3.75 -2.30
CA CYS A 171 -1.77 2.49 -2.98
C CYS A 171 -3.00 1.58 -3.12
N SER A 172 -3.86 1.55 -2.11
CA SER A 172 -5.11 0.78 -2.14
C SER A 172 -6.14 1.43 -3.07
N ILE A 173 -6.37 2.75 -2.94
CA ILE A 173 -7.38 3.47 -3.71
C ILE A 173 -7.08 3.46 -5.22
N SER A 174 -5.82 3.64 -5.62
CA SER A 174 -5.42 3.60 -7.03
C SER A 174 -5.58 2.23 -7.67
N THR A 175 -5.63 1.16 -6.88
CA THR A 175 -5.97 -0.18 -7.38
C THR A 175 -7.48 -0.40 -7.41
N LEU A 176 -8.19 0.08 -6.39
CA LEU A 176 -9.65 0.01 -6.34
C LEU A 176 -10.32 0.80 -7.46
N GLU A 177 -9.70 1.88 -7.94
CA GLU A 177 -10.17 2.66 -9.10
C GLU A 177 -10.38 1.79 -10.33
N LEU A 178 -9.54 0.79 -10.55
CA LEU A 178 -9.69 -0.16 -11.65
C LEU A 178 -10.97 -1.00 -11.58
N LEU A 179 -11.51 -1.18 -10.38
CA LEU A 179 -12.72 -1.95 -10.13
C LEU A 179 -13.95 -1.04 -10.06
N LYS A 180 -13.79 0.13 -9.49
CA LYS A 180 -14.82 1.15 -9.31
C LYS A 180 -14.19 2.54 -9.38
N PRO A 181 -14.35 3.27 -10.49
CA PRO A 181 -13.90 4.65 -10.60
C PRO A 181 -14.48 5.55 -9.50
N PHE A 182 -13.68 6.51 -9.03
CA PHE A 182 -14.09 7.48 -8.00
C PHE A 182 -14.43 8.87 -8.58
N ASP A 183 -14.89 8.95 -9.83
CA ASP A 183 -15.22 10.22 -10.53
C ASP A 183 -16.18 11.11 -9.78
N THR A 184 -17.08 10.53 -8.99
CA THR A 184 -18.07 11.26 -8.18
C THR A 184 -17.56 11.67 -6.80
N TYR A 185 -16.27 11.48 -6.52
CA TYR A 185 -15.61 11.79 -5.26
C TYR A 185 -14.49 12.80 -5.49
N PRO A 186 -14.81 14.12 -5.53
CA PRO A 186 -13.86 15.16 -5.94
C PRO A 186 -12.66 15.29 -5.01
N ASN A 187 -12.83 15.14 -3.68
CA ASN A 187 -11.72 15.25 -2.75
C ASN A 187 -10.73 14.10 -2.94
N ILE A 188 -11.20 12.86 -3.15
CA ILE A 188 -10.35 11.70 -3.45
C ILE A 188 -9.58 11.97 -4.74
N LYS A 189 -10.25 12.43 -5.79
CA LYS A 189 -9.63 12.70 -7.10
C LYS A 189 -8.48 13.71 -6.99
N GLU A 190 -8.72 14.83 -6.33
CA GLU A 190 -7.68 15.85 -6.16
C GLU A 190 -6.57 15.41 -5.20
N TRP A 191 -6.89 14.62 -4.18
CA TRP A 191 -5.89 14.06 -3.27
C TRP A 191 -4.99 13.03 -3.97
N VAL A 192 -5.53 12.13 -4.81
CA VAL A 192 -4.73 11.18 -5.58
C VAL A 192 -3.74 11.90 -6.49
N LYS A 193 -4.17 12.96 -7.20
CA LYS A 193 -3.26 13.79 -8.01
C LYS A 193 -2.14 14.44 -7.18
N ARG A 194 -2.46 14.91 -5.96
CA ARG A 194 -1.45 15.44 -5.05
C ARG A 194 -0.46 14.36 -4.60
N CYS A 195 -0.95 13.16 -4.29
CA CYS A 195 -0.10 12.02 -3.94
C CYS A 195 0.86 11.67 -5.09
N GLU A 196 0.35 11.57 -6.32
CA GLU A 196 1.17 11.29 -7.51
C GLU A 196 2.29 12.32 -7.70
N LYS A 197 1.97 13.59 -7.52
CA LYS A 197 2.92 14.69 -7.69
C LYS A 197 3.98 14.75 -6.58
N ASN A 198 3.62 14.42 -5.35
CA ASN A 198 4.44 14.76 -4.18
C ASN A 198 5.06 13.55 -3.48
N ILE A 199 4.52 12.33 -3.64
CA ILE A 199 5.07 11.15 -2.97
C ILE A 199 6.23 10.58 -3.81
N PRO A 200 7.47 10.55 -3.27
CA PRO A 200 8.60 9.98 -3.98
C PRO A 200 8.38 8.52 -4.36
N GLY A 201 8.76 8.16 -5.58
CA GLY A 201 8.61 6.80 -6.09
C GLY A 201 7.21 6.45 -6.60
N TYR A 202 6.23 7.35 -6.52
CA TYR A 202 4.85 7.05 -6.97
C TYR A 202 4.81 6.62 -8.44
N VAL A 203 5.44 7.38 -9.33
CA VAL A 203 5.52 7.08 -10.77
C VAL A 203 6.35 5.82 -11.03
N GLU A 204 7.37 5.56 -10.22
CA GLU A 204 8.27 4.42 -10.38
C GLU A 204 7.64 3.10 -9.91
N TRP A 205 6.87 3.12 -8.81
CA TRP A 205 6.38 1.91 -8.17
C TRP A 205 4.87 1.74 -8.21
N ASN A 206 4.10 2.84 -7.96
CA ASN A 206 2.67 2.71 -7.86
C ASN A 206 1.99 2.58 -9.21
N LEU A 207 2.27 3.45 -10.18
CA LEU A 207 1.65 3.40 -11.49
C LEU A 207 1.95 2.08 -12.24
N PRO A 208 3.21 1.61 -12.33
CA PRO A 208 3.48 0.32 -12.98
C PRO A 208 2.82 -0.87 -12.27
N GLY A 209 2.67 -0.79 -10.94
CA GLY A 209 2.00 -1.82 -10.17
C GLY A 209 0.50 -1.89 -10.43
N VAL A 210 -0.17 -0.75 -10.55
CA VAL A 210 -1.58 -0.63 -10.94
C VAL A 210 -1.77 -1.17 -12.36
N GLU A 211 -0.91 -0.77 -13.30
CA GLU A 211 -0.97 -1.24 -14.68
C GLU A 211 -0.76 -2.76 -14.79
N LYS A 212 0.24 -3.29 -14.10
CA LYS A 212 0.48 -4.74 -14.06
C LYS A 212 -0.71 -5.50 -13.46
N PHE A 213 -1.35 -4.94 -12.44
CA PHE A 213 -2.58 -5.50 -11.87
C PHE A 213 -3.71 -5.52 -12.90
N ARG A 214 -3.94 -4.41 -13.64
CA ARG A 214 -4.94 -4.32 -14.71
C ARG A 214 -4.73 -5.39 -15.78
N GLN A 215 -3.49 -5.57 -16.24
CA GLN A 215 -3.12 -6.57 -17.25
C GLN A 215 -3.41 -8.00 -16.79
N ILE A 216 -3.00 -8.36 -15.56
CA ILE A 216 -3.27 -9.69 -14.98
C ILE A 216 -4.77 -9.94 -14.92
N MET A 217 -5.54 -8.90 -14.61
CA MET A 217 -6.98 -8.99 -14.45
C MET A 217 -7.76 -8.86 -15.76
N LYS A 218 -7.07 -8.60 -16.87
CA LYS A 218 -7.68 -8.38 -18.19
C LYS A 218 -8.76 -7.28 -18.15
N LEU A 219 -8.56 -6.26 -17.33
CA LEU A 219 -9.47 -5.12 -17.25
C LEU A 219 -9.25 -4.19 -18.47
N PRO A 220 -10.29 -3.48 -18.95
CA PRO A 220 -10.15 -2.53 -20.04
C PRO A 220 -9.09 -1.47 -19.75
N SER A 221 -8.47 -0.93 -20.81
CA SER A 221 -7.61 0.25 -20.67
C SER A 221 -8.44 1.41 -20.14
N SER A 222 -8.02 2.04 -19.05
CA SER A 222 -8.62 3.30 -18.65
C SER A 222 -8.15 4.39 -19.61
N ASN A 223 -9.05 5.22 -20.09
CA ASN A 223 -8.70 6.48 -20.71
C ASN A 223 -8.19 7.41 -19.58
N LEU A 224 -6.91 7.24 -19.19
CA LEU A 224 -6.19 8.20 -18.36
C LEU A 224 -5.64 9.30 -19.24
#